data_3c12331a0ae25683b4a75b844ed196dd
#
_entry.id   3c12331a0ae25683b4a75b844ed196dd
#
_cell.length_a   1.000
_cell.length_b   1.000
_cell.length_c   1.000
_cell.angle_alpha   90.00
_cell.angle_beta   90.00
_cell.angle_gamma   90.00
#
_symmetry.space_group_name_H-M   'P 1'
#
loop_
_entity.id
_entity.type
_entity.pdbx_description
1 polymer ?
#
loop_
_entity_poly.entity_id
_entity_poly.type
_entity_poly.pdbx_seq_one_letter_code
_entity_poly.pdbx_strand_id
1 'polypeptide(L)'
;LPPHQRILLLKGEEEQLKKNIANDPAWRQVHENILRQCDNISPLPAERIMTGIRLLFVSRMCLGRIFYLSYAWRMTHEKKYFDRAEKELLAFSNFSDWNPSHYLDVAEGTAAVAIGYDWLYDSLSPASRTIISNAIRTKGLATSYDTAYPSYRKWLSVTNNWNQVCNTGMLFGALATYEDDAALSLKVINRSIASIDIPMKDYGPDGAFAEGYTYWGYGTTFNVMFLKKNKKVF
;
A
#
# COMPACT_ATOMS: atom_id res chain seq x y z
N LEU A 1 -6.46 14.20 -11.12
CA LEU A 1 -6.91 12.94 -10.50
C LEU A 1 -8.25 13.15 -9.77
N PRO A 2 -9.08 12.10 -9.57
CA PRO A 2 -10.24 12.19 -8.69
C PRO A 2 -9.81 12.53 -7.24
N PRO A 3 -10.73 13.06 -6.40
CA PRO A 3 -10.42 13.33 -5.00
C PRO A 3 -10.00 12.07 -4.25
N HIS A 4 -9.46 12.23 -3.04
CA HIS A 4 -9.07 11.13 -2.17
C HIS A 4 -10.18 10.11 -1.96
N GLN A 5 -9.80 8.93 -1.47
CA GLN A 5 -10.48 7.65 -1.56
C GLN A 5 -10.50 7.17 -3.02
N ARG A 6 -9.33 7.23 -3.64
CA ARG A 6 -9.10 6.86 -5.04
C ARG A 6 -8.20 5.62 -5.20
N ILE A 7 -7.71 5.03 -4.09
CA ILE A 7 -6.87 3.82 -4.10
C ILE A 7 -7.71 2.62 -3.65
N LEU A 8 -7.80 1.58 -4.46
CA LEU A 8 -8.47 0.29 -4.23
C LEU A 8 -9.99 0.39 -3.97
N LEU A 9 -10.42 0.94 -2.85
CA LEU A 9 -11.81 1.19 -2.50
C LEU A 9 -12.12 2.67 -2.71
N LEU A 10 -12.88 2.97 -3.76
CA LEU A 10 -13.18 4.34 -4.15
C LEU A 10 -14.28 4.96 -3.27
N LYS A 11 -14.33 6.29 -3.26
CA LYS A 11 -15.38 7.04 -2.55
C LYS A 11 -16.76 6.61 -3.02
N GLY A 12 -17.62 6.17 -2.09
CA GLY A 12 -18.99 5.73 -2.36
C GLY A 12 -19.12 4.24 -2.73
N GLU A 13 -18.04 3.48 -2.92
CA GLU A 13 -18.12 2.03 -3.15
C GLU A 13 -18.53 1.25 -1.89
N GLU A 14 -18.49 1.88 -0.70
CA GLU A 14 -18.94 1.28 0.56
C GLU A 14 -20.38 0.79 0.51
N GLU A 15 -21.26 1.53 -0.15
CA GLU A 15 -22.67 1.16 -0.25
C GLU A 15 -22.88 -0.14 -1.03
N GLN A 16 -22.09 -0.34 -2.09
CA GLN A 16 -22.14 -1.61 -2.82
C GLN A 16 -21.57 -2.76 -1.98
N LEU A 17 -20.49 -2.51 -1.22
CA LEU A 17 -19.93 -3.52 -0.31
C LEU A 17 -20.94 -3.90 0.78
N LYS A 18 -21.63 -2.94 1.39
CA LYS A 18 -22.68 -3.20 2.38
C LYS A 18 -23.80 -4.07 1.81
N LYS A 19 -24.23 -3.80 0.56
CA LYS A 19 -25.22 -4.65 -0.13
C LYS A 19 -24.70 -6.07 -0.33
N ASN A 20 -23.47 -6.23 -0.77
CA ASN A 20 -22.86 -7.55 -0.97
C ASN A 20 -22.78 -8.31 0.37
N ILE A 21 -22.33 -7.66 1.46
CA ILE A 21 -22.26 -8.24 2.81
C ILE A 21 -23.65 -8.65 3.31
N ALA A 22 -24.68 -7.87 3.03
CA ALA A 22 -26.05 -8.20 3.44
C ALA A 22 -26.61 -9.42 2.70
N ASN A 23 -26.27 -9.58 1.43
CA ASN A 23 -26.91 -10.56 0.54
C ASN A 23 -26.10 -11.83 0.29
N ASP A 24 -24.80 -11.86 0.64
CA ASP A 24 -23.91 -12.99 0.39
C ASP A 24 -23.17 -13.42 1.67
N PRO A 25 -23.36 -14.69 2.11
CA PRO A 25 -22.71 -15.21 3.32
C PRO A 25 -21.17 -15.17 3.27
N ALA A 26 -20.55 -15.36 2.09
CA ALA A 26 -19.09 -15.34 1.96
C ALA A 26 -18.56 -13.91 2.17
N TRP A 27 -19.22 -12.90 1.59
CA TRP A 27 -18.86 -11.50 1.85
C TRP A 27 -19.04 -11.12 3.31
N ARG A 28 -20.11 -11.58 3.95
CA ARG A 28 -20.36 -11.38 5.38
C ARG A 28 -19.26 -11.98 6.23
N GLN A 29 -18.91 -13.23 5.97
CA GLN A 29 -17.85 -13.93 6.71
C GLN A 29 -16.50 -13.21 6.60
N VAL A 30 -16.14 -12.74 5.40
CA VAL A 30 -14.90 -11.96 5.19
C VAL A 30 -14.94 -10.65 5.99
N HIS A 31 -16.04 -9.91 5.93
CA HIS A 31 -16.23 -8.67 6.67
C HIS A 31 -16.10 -8.88 8.19
N GLU A 32 -16.82 -9.85 8.75
CA GLU A 32 -16.77 -10.17 10.18
C GLU A 32 -15.37 -10.63 10.62
N ASN A 33 -14.66 -11.37 9.76
CA ASN A 33 -13.28 -11.76 10.02
C ASN A 33 -12.35 -10.55 10.07
N ILE A 34 -12.51 -9.58 9.15
CA ILE A 34 -11.70 -8.35 9.17
C ILE A 34 -11.95 -7.57 10.47
N LEU A 35 -13.22 -7.37 10.87
CA LEU A 35 -13.54 -6.65 12.12
C LEU A 35 -12.94 -7.37 13.34
N ARG A 36 -13.06 -8.67 13.40
CA ARG A 36 -12.46 -9.49 14.49
C ARG A 36 -10.93 -9.37 14.52
N GLN A 37 -10.27 -9.34 13.36
CA GLN A 37 -8.84 -9.08 13.28
C GLN A 37 -8.50 -7.67 13.78
N CYS A 38 -9.30 -6.64 13.44
CA CYS A 38 -9.11 -5.29 13.95
C CYS A 38 -9.18 -5.21 15.48
N ASP A 39 -10.14 -5.90 16.09
CA ASP A 39 -10.30 -5.91 17.55
C ASP A 39 -9.14 -6.64 18.27
N ASN A 40 -8.42 -7.52 17.57
CA ASN A 40 -7.26 -8.23 18.08
C ASN A 40 -5.92 -7.49 17.80
N ILE A 41 -5.92 -6.38 17.07
CA ILE A 41 -4.70 -5.63 16.81
C ILE A 41 -4.19 -5.00 18.11
N SER A 42 -2.90 -5.17 18.40
CA SER A 42 -2.24 -4.56 19.55
C SER A 42 -2.55 -3.06 19.66
N PRO A 43 -2.85 -2.54 20.86
CA PRO A 43 -3.02 -1.10 21.08
C PRO A 43 -1.72 -0.30 20.91
N LEU A 44 -0.57 -0.99 20.93
CA LEU A 44 0.74 -0.38 20.68
C LEU A 44 1.01 -0.31 19.18
N PRO A 45 1.50 0.83 18.68
CA PRO A 45 1.89 0.96 17.28
C PRO A 45 3.16 0.17 16.99
N ALA A 46 3.46 0.02 15.70
CA ALA A 46 4.71 -0.59 15.29
C ALA A 46 5.93 0.23 15.75
N GLU A 47 6.98 -0.50 16.09
CA GLU A 47 8.32 0.03 16.33
C GLU A 47 9.25 -0.35 15.18
N ARG A 48 10.27 0.48 14.92
CA ARG A 48 11.27 0.21 13.88
C ARG A 48 12.24 -0.88 14.33
N ILE A 49 11.86 -2.12 14.13
CA ILE A 49 12.66 -3.29 14.50
C ILE A 49 13.17 -3.99 13.24
N MET A 50 14.50 -4.10 13.10
CA MET A 50 15.15 -4.82 12.02
C MET A 50 15.28 -6.31 12.35
N THR A 51 14.97 -7.17 11.39
CA THR A 51 15.28 -8.61 11.44
C THR A 51 16.41 -8.90 10.44
N GLY A 52 17.63 -9.02 10.96
CA GLY A 52 18.82 -8.98 10.12
C GLY A 52 18.92 -7.65 9.37
N ILE A 53 18.98 -7.70 8.04
CA ILE A 53 19.04 -6.51 7.18
C ILE A 53 17.66 -6.00 6.73
N ARG A 54 16.56 -6.56 7.23
CA ARG A 54 15.20 -6.33 6.72
C ARG A 54 14.29 -5.67 7.74
N LEU A 55 13.54 -4.66 7.30
CA LEU A 55 12.40 -4.07 8.00
C LEU A 55 11.08 -4.72 7.53
N LEU A 56 11.12 -5.64 6.56
CA LEU A 56 9.98 -6.17 5.81
C LEU A 56 8.86 -6.71 6.70
N PHE A 57 9.21 -7.39 7.81
CA PHE A 57 8.21 -7.89 8.75
C PHE A 57 7.35 -6.74 9.33
N VAL A 58 8.01 -5.64 9.71
CA VAL A 58 7.32 -4.47 10.27
C VAL A 58 6.50 -3.76 9.19
N SER A 59 7.04 -3.55 7.99
CA SER A 59 6.32 -2.94 6.87
C SER A 59 5.07 -3.73 6.51
N ARG A 60 5.18 -5.05 6.43
CA ARG A 60 4.06 -5.98 6.14
C ARG A 60 3.02 -6.00 7.25
N MET A 61 3.46 -6.01 8.50
CA MET A 61 2.55 -5.91 9.66
C MET A 61 1.78 -4.59 9.62
N CYS A 62 2.45 -3.47 9.35
CA CYS A 62 1.80 -2.16 9.22
C CYS A 62 0.81 -2.15 8.04
N LEU A 63 1.17 -2.77 6.89
CA LEU A 63 0.27 -2.87 5.75
C LEU A 63 -1.03 -3.59 6.14
N GLY A 64 -0.95 -4.73 6.80
CA GLY A 64 -2.12 -5.45 7.26
C GLY A 64 -2.96 -4.65 8.27
N ARG A 65 -2.33 -4.08 9.28
CA ARG A 65 -3.01 -3.30 10.34
C ARG A 65 -3.71 -2.06 9.75
N ILE A 66 -2.99 -1.25 9.00
CA ILE A 66 -3.54 -0.02 8.41
C ILE A 66 -4.68 -0.35 7.45
N PHE A 67 -4.50 -1.36 6.59
CA PHE A 67 -5.51 -1.77 5.63
C PHE A 67 -6.82 -2.21 6.32
N TYR A 68 -6.74 -3.10 7.32
CA TYR A 68 -7.91 -3.59 8.03
C TYR A 68 -8.60 -2.51 8.87
N LEU A 69 -7.82 -1.72 9.63
CA LEU A 69 -8.38 -0.66 10.47
C LEU A 69 -9.03 0.46 9.64
N SER A 70 -8.41 0.85 8.51
CA SER A 70 -8.97 1.85 7.61
C SER A 70 -10.24 1.34 6.92
N TYR A 71 -10.28 0.06 6.53
CA TYR A 71 -11.49 -0.59 6.03
C TYR A 71 -12.59 -0.60 7.10
N ALA A 72 -12.27 -1.03 8.32
CA ALA A 72 -13.24 -1.08 9.41
C ALA A 72 -13.84 0.29 9.71
N TRP A 73 -13.01 1.35 9.76
CA TRP A 73 -13.48 2.72 9.89
C TRP A 73 -14.44 3.12 8.77
N ARG A 74 -14.08 2.89 7.52
CA ARG A 74 -14.92 3.24 6.37
C ARG A 74 -16.26 2.51 6.35
N MET A 75 -16.29 1.26 6.84
CA MET A 75 -17.51 0.45 6.86
C MET A 75 -18.41 0.71 8.06
N THR A 76 -17.85 1.02 9.23
CA THR A 76 -18.59 1.09 10.51
C THR A 76 -18.69 2.49 11.09
N HIS A 77 -17.75 3.37 10.76
CA HIS A 77 -17.55 4.69 11.39
C HIS A 77 -17.29 4.61 12.92
N GLU A 78 -16.85 3.46 13.44
CA GLU A 78 -16.45 3.32 14.83
C GLU A 78 -15.08 3.98 15.06
N LYS A 79 -15.09 5.04 15.86
CA LYS A 79 -13.91 5.88 16.13
C LYS A 79 -12.67 5.11 16.58
N LYS A 80 -12.84 4.00 17.31
CA LYS A 80 -11.72 3.14 17.77
C LYS A 80 -10.82 2.68 16.62
N TYR A 81 -11.40 2.37 15.45
CA TYR A 81 -10.65 1.92 14.28
C TYR A 81 -9.86 3.06 13.63
N PHE A 82 -10.47 4.24 13.53
CA PHE A 82 -9.78 5.43 13.05
C PHE A 82 -8.60 5.80 13.95
N ASP A 83 -8.83 5.95 15.25
CA ASP A 83 -7.81 6.35 16.22
C ASP A 83 -6.61 5.37 16.19
N ARG A 84 -6.90 4.08 16.06
CA ARG A 84 -5.85 3.07 16.00
C ARG A 84 -5.10 3.08 14.66
N ALA A 85 -5.79 3.31 13.55
CA ALA A 85 -5.18 3.45 12.23
C ALA A 85 -4.28 4.69 12.15
N GLU A 86 -4.76 5.85 12.61
CA GLU A 86 -3.97 7.09 12.64
C GLU A 86 -2.72 6.94 13.50
N LYS A 87 -2.83 6.29 14.66
CA LYS A 87 -1.68 6.00 15.54
C LYS A 87 -0.62 5.14 14.84
N GLU A 88 -1.03 4.13 14.07
CA GLU A 88 -0.11 3.29 13.29
C GLU A 88 0.54 4.07 12.15
N LEU A 89 -0.26 4.85 11.42
CA LEU A 89 0.21 5.71 10.32
C LEU A 89 1.28 6.69 10.80
N LEU A 90 1.02 7.39 11.89
CA LEU A 90 1.95 8.38 12.46
C LEU A 90 3.22 7.71 12.99
N ALA A 91 3.10 6.56 13.67
CA ALA A 91 4.25 5.83 14.17
C ALA A 91 5.19 5.39 13.03
N PHE A 92 4.66 4.74 12.00
CA PHE A 92 5.45 4.30 10.85
C PHE A 92 6.01 5.47 10.04
N SER A 93 5.24 6.55 9.88
CA SER A 93 5.70 7.77 9.20
C SER A 93 6.88 8.42 9.91
N ASN A 94 6.96 8.32 11.24
CA ASN A 94 8.04 8.88 12.05
C ASN A 94 9.29 8.00 12.17
N PHE A 95 9.34 6.81 11.60
CA PHE A 95 10.59 6.05 11.54
C PHE A 95 11.69 6.87 10.85
N SER A 96 12.94 6.68 11.26
CA SER A 96 14.10 7.37 10.68
C SER A 96 14.18 7.21 9.16
N ASP A 97 13.94 5.99 8.69
CA ASP A 97 13.88 5.57 7.29
C ASP A 97 13.01 4.31 7.16
N TRP A 98 12.69 3.92 5.93
CA TRP A 98 11.96 2.69 5.61
C TRP A 98 12.86 1.60 5.01
N ASN A 99 14.13 1.61 5.38
CA ASN A 99 15.16 0.68 4.94
C ASN A 99 15.34 0.58 3.40
N PRO A 100 15.79 1.65 2.73
CA PRO A 100 15.99 1.61 1.28
C PRO A 100 17.07 0.62 0.84
N SER A 101 17.79 0.00 1.78
CA SER A 101 18.73 -1.09 1.49
C SER A 101 18.07 -2.40 1.10
N HIS A 102 16.78 -2.58 1.40
CA HIS A 102 15.97 -3.71 0.98
C HIS A 102 14.61 -3.20 0.49
N TYR A 103 14.50 -2.90 -0.80
CA TYR A 103 13.44 -2.05 -1.32
C TYR A 103 12.00 -2.60 -1.18
N LEU A 104 11.82 -3.91 -0.97
CA LEU A 104 10.51 -4.46 -0.59
C LEU A 104 9.97 -3.84 0.71
N ASP A 105 10.86 -3.50 1.64
CA ASP A 105 10.51 -2.87 2.91
C ASP A 105 9.89 -1.48 2.66
N VAL A 106 10.55 -0.68 1.81
CA VAL A 106 10.04 0.62 1.36
C VAL A 106 8.73 0.47 0.61
N ALA A 107 8.63 -0.50 -0.28
CA ALA A 107 7.47 -0.68 -1.15
C ALA A 107 6.21 -1.06 -0.36
N GLU A 108 6.30 -2.07 0.51
CA GLU A 108 5.16 -2.47 1.37
C GLU A 108 4.81 -1.37 2.38
N GLY A 109 5.83 -0.69 2.96
CA GLY A 109 5.62 0.45 3.84
C GLY A 109 4.93 1.62 3.13
N THR A 110 5.36 1.96 1.90
CA THR A 110 4.72 3.00 1.09
C THR A 110 3.27 2.64 0.76
N ALA A 111 3.01 1.38 0.35
CA ALA A 111 1.66 0.92 0.10
C ALA A 111 0.75 1.03 1.34
N ALA A 112 1.27 0.62 2.51
CA ALA A 112 0.55 0.71 3.77
C ALA A 112 0.12 2.15 4.08
N VAL A 113 1.09 3.06 4.06
CA VAL A 113 0.85 4.47 4.44
C VAL A 113 0.00 5.18 3.38
N ALA A 114 0.20 4.88 2.10
CA ALA A 114 -0.57 5.46 1.00
C ALA A 114 -2.06 5.06 1.05
N ILE A 115 -2.36 3.78 1.31
CA ILE A 115 -3.73 3.30 1.46
C ILE A 115 -4.41 3.98 2.65
N GLY A 116 -3.76 3.99 3.82
CA GLY A 116 -4.32 4.62 5.00
C GLY A 116 -4.52 6.13 4.84
N TYR A 117 -3.54 6.82 4.27
CA TYR A 117 -3.64 8.25 3.98
C TYR A 117 -4.80 8.57 3.04
N ASP A 118 -4.94 7.83 1.94
CA ASP A 118 -6.01 8.03 0.96
C ASP A 118 -7.39 7.71 1.54
N TRP A 119 -7.51 6.60 2.28
CA TRP A 119 -8.80 6.15 2.80
C TRP A 119 -9.32 6.97 3.99
N LEU A 120 -8.40 7.53 4.78
CA LEU A 120 -8.71 8.31 5.98
C LEU A 120 -8.59 9.82 5.77
N TYR A 121 -8.26 10.26 4.54
CA TYR A 121 -7.88 11.64 4.24
C TYR A 121 -8.85 12.67 4.81
N ASP A 122 -10.16 12.50 4.61
CA ASP A 122 -11.17 13.44 5.07
C ASP A 122 -11.28 13.52 6.61
N SER A 123 -10.83 12.46 7.31
CA SER A 123 -10.87 12.36 8.78
C SER A 123 -9.56 12.76 9.46
N LEU A 124 -8.43 12.70 8.75
CA LEU A 124 -7.12 13.06 9.28
C LEU A 124 -7.02 14.57 9.51
N SER A 125 -6.38 14.97 10.61
CA SER A 125 -6.04 16.37 10.87
C SER A 125 -5.06 16.92 9.83
N PRO A 126 -5.02 18.25 9.57
CA PRO A 126 -4.00 18.84 8.70
C PRO A 126 -2.56 18.50 9.12
N ALA A 127 -2.30 18.45 10.43
CA ALA A 127 -0.98 18.07 10.97
C ALA A 127 -0.63 16.62 10.63
N SER A 128 -1.56 15.68 10.84
CA SER A 128 -1.38 14.27 10.50
C SER A 128 -1.15 14.09 8.99
N ARG A 129 -1.94 14.79 8.16
CA ARG A 129 -1.76 14.76 6.70
C ARG A 129 -0.36 15.21 6.28
N THR A 130 0.13 16.30 6.86
CA THR A 130 1.48 16.84 6.56
C THR A 130 2.57 15.82 6.89
N ILE A 131 2.52 15.20 8.08
CA ILE A 131 3.51 14.21 8.51
C ILE A 131 3.50 13.00 7.58
N ILE A 132 2.31 12.46 7.31
CA ILE A 132 2.12 11.24 6.52
C ILE A 132 2.54 11.47 5.06
N SER A 133 2.03 12.52 4.43
CA SER A 133 2.37 12.87 3.05
C SER A 133 3.88 13.12 2.88
N ASN A 134 4.50 13.85 3.80
CA ASN A 134 5.94 14.07 3.77
C ASN A 134 6.72 12.75 3.86
N ALA A 135 6.30 11.82 4.73
CA ALA A 135 6.96 10.52 4.85
C ALA A 135 6.83 9.68 3.56
N ILE A 136 5.65 9.65 2.93
CA ILE A 136 5.45 8.97 1.64
C ILE A 136 6.42 9.54 0.58
N ARG A 137 6.48 10.87 0.46
CA ARG A 137 7.32 11.52 -0.56
C ARG A 137 8.82 11.33 -0.30
N THR A 138 9.27 11.51 0.94
CA THR A 138 10.71 11.53 1.26
C THR A 138 11.29 10.16 1.54
N LYS A 139 10.57 9.28 2.24
CA LYS A 139 11.05 7.93 2.63
C LYS A 139 10.59 6.85 1.64
N GLY A 140 9.49 7.07 0.93
CA GLY A 140 8.98 6.21 -0.12
C GLY A 140 9.49 6.63 -1.50
N LEU A 141 8.85 7.64 -2.10
CA LEU A 141 9.03 7.97 -3.52
C LEU A 141 10.43 8.45 -3.88
N ALA A 142 10.98 9.41 -3.12
CA ALA A 142 12.27 10.02 -3.41
C ALA A 142 13.42 9.01 -3.35
N THR A 143 13.39 8.07 -2.41
CA THR A 143 14.42 7.02 -2.27
C THR A 143 14.54 6.15 -3.51
N SER A 144 13.47 6.03 -4.32
CA SER A 144 13.49 5.28 -5.58
C SER A 144 14.29 5.96 -6.70
N TYR A 145 14.77 7.18 -6.46
CA TYR A 145 15.67 7.94 -7.36
C TYR A 145 17.02 8.23 -6.71
N ASP A 146 17.26 7.79 -5.48
CA ASP A 146 18.50 8.03 -4.78
C ASP A 146 19.64 7.21 -5.40
N THR A 147 20.68 7.88 -5.85
CA THR A 147 21.86 7.26 -6.46
C THR A 147 22.80 6.61 -5.47
N ALA A 148 22.67 6.92 -4.17
CA ALA A 148 23.41 6.24 -3.12
C ALA A 148 23.08 4.74 -3.02
N TYR A 149 21.93 4.35 -3.59
CA TYR A 149 21.45 2.97 -3.59
C TYR A 149 21.20 2.42 -5.00
N PRO A 150 22.18 2.39 -5.91
CA PRO A 150 21.97 2.02 -7.33
C PRO A 150 21.45 0.57 -7.51
N SER A 151 21.75 -0.33 -6.57
CA SER A 151 21.29 -1.73 -6.61
C SER A 151 19.78 -1.89 -6.47
N TYR A 152 19.08 -0.89 -5.90
CA TYR A 152 17.63 -0.98 -5.68
C TYR A 152 16.81 -0.69 -6.93
N ARG A 153 17.39 0.00 -7.89
CA ARG A 153 16.76 0.20 -9.20
C ARG A 153 16.67 -1.08 -10.02
N LYS A 154 17.41 -2.12 -9.66
CA LYS A 154 17.34 -3.43 -10.35
C LYS A 154 15.92 -3.98 -10.36
N TRP A 155 15.12 -3.71 -9.35
CA TRP A 155 13.73 -4.15 -9.32
C TRP A 155 12.87 -3.62 -10.47
N LEU A 156 13.24 -2.52 -11.10
CA LEU A 156 12.55 -1.98 -12.29
C LEU A 156 12.69 -2.86 -13.54
N SER A 157 13.71 -3.69 -13.62
CA SER A 157 14.02 -4.49 -14.81
C SER A 157 14.00 -5.99 -14.59
N VAL A 158 13.73 -6.45 -13.35
CA VAL A 158 13.65 -7.88 -13.06
C VAL A 158 12.26 -8.43 -13.40
N THR A 159 12.19 -9.74 -13.64
CA THR A 159 10.99 -10.48 -14.01
C THR A 159 10.33 -11.17 -12.81
N ASN A 160 10.80 -10.92 -11.60
CA ASN A 160 10.33 -11.56 -10.38
C ASN A 160 9.41 -10.64 -9.56
N ASN A 161 8.91 -11.15 -8.44
CA ASN A 161 7.97 -10.47 -7.54
C ASN A 161 8.41 -9.06 -7.10
N TRP A 162 9.71 -8.77 -7.02
CA TRP A 162 10.23 -7.44 -6.65
C TRP A 162 9.69 -6.34 -7.57
N ASN A 163 9.64 -6.61 -8.87
CA ASN A 163 9.11 -5.63 -9.83
C ASN A 163 7.66 -5.28 -9.51
N GLN A 164 6.82 -6.31 -9.33
CA GLN A 164 5.38 -6.15 -9.08
C GLN A 164 5.11 -5.41 -7.77
N VAL A 165 5.76 -5.83 -6.68
CA VAL A 165 5.57 -5.26 -5.35
C VAL A 165 6.07 -3.81 -5.29
N CYS A 166 7.30 -3.56 -5.79
CA CYS A 166 7.89 -2.24 -5.72
C CYS A 166 7.13 -1.23 -6.61
N ASN A 167 6.76 -1.59 -7.83
CA ASN A 167 5.97 -0.69 -8.68
C ASN A 167 4.60 -0.38 -8.09
N THR A 168 3.93 -1.35 -7.48
CA THR A 168 2.62 -1.12 -6.83
C THR A 168 2.74 -0.18 -5.64
N GLY A 169 3.71 -0.41 -4.75
CA GLY A 169 3.94 0.48 -3.62
C GLY A 169 4.25 1.92 -4.05
N MET A 170 5.11 2.08 -5.06
CA MET A 170 5.44 3.39 -5.60
C MET A 170 4.25 4.06 -6.28
N LEU A 171 3.46 3.32 -7.08
CA LEU A 171 2.25 3.85 -7.69
C LEU A 171 1.26 4.37 -6.64
N PHE A 172 1.02 3.60 -5.59
CA PHE A 172 0.09 4.01 -4.53
C PHE A 172 0.57 5.26 -3.80
N GLY A 173 1.86 5.32 -3.46
CA GLY A 173 2.45 6.53 -2.87
C GLY A 173 2.27 7.75 -3.75
N ALA A 174 2.57 7.62 -5.05
CA ALA A 174 2.44 8.71 -6.01
C ALA A 174 0.98 9.15 -6.22
N LEU A 175 0.04 8.20 -6.25
CA LEU A 175 -1.38 8.53 -6.32
C LEU A 175 -1.87 9.22 -5.05
N ALA A 176 -1.42 8.77 -3.87
CA ALA A 176 -1.83 9.32 -2.59
C ALA A 176 -1.36 10.77 -2.38
N THR A 177 -0.18 11.14 -2.91
CA THR A 177 0.45 12.46 -2.67
C THR A 177 0.58 13.30 -3.93
N TYR A 178 -0.27 13.05 -4.92
CA TYR A 178 -0.18 13.72 -6.24
C TYR A 178 -0.29 15.24 -6.11
N GLU A 179 -1.19 15.74 -5.29
CA GLU A 179 -1.43 17.17 -5.10
C GLU A 179 -0.26 17.86 -4.36
N ASP A 180 0.49 17.11 -3.55
CA ASP A 180 1.61 17.64 -2.77
C ASP A 180 2.90 17.78 -3.60
N ASP A 181 3.09 16.91 -4.61
CA ASP A 181 4.21 16.93 -5.54
C ASP A 181 3.85 16.22 -6.85
N ALA A 182 3.17 16.95 -7.73
CA ALA A 182 2.72 16.42 -9.02
C ALA A 182 3.90 16.01 -9.94
N ALA A 183 5.03 16.70 -9.87
CA ALA A 183 6.18 16.41 -10.73
C ALA A 183 6.82 15.06 -10.37
N LEU A 184 7.10 14.83 -9.09
CA LEU A 184 7.61 13.55 -8.59
C LEU A 184 6.58 12.43 -8.83
N SER A 185 5.31 12.69 -8.53
CA SER A 185 4.24 11.70 -8.67
C SER A 185 4.08 11.24 -10.12
N LEU A 186 4.01 12.15 -11.08
CA LEU A 186 3.94 11.80 -12.52
C LEU A 186 5.15 11.00 -12.99
N LYS A 187 6.35 11.39 -12.54
CA LYS A 187 7.58 10.66 -12.87
C LYS A 187 7.54 9.22 -12.36
N VAL A 188 7.06 9.02 -11.14
CA VAL A 188 6.92 7.68 -10.51
C VAL A 188 5.84 6.87 -11.23
N ILE A 189 4.65 7.45 -11.47
CA ILE A 189 3.53 6.78 -12.15
C ILE A 189 3.96 6.27 -13.53
N ASN A 190 4.52 7.15 -14.36
CA ASN A 190 4.95 6.77 -15.72
C ASN A 190 6.01 5.67 -15.72
N ARG A 191 6.97 5.73 -14.80
CA ARG A 191 7.98 4.69 -14.64
C ARG A 191 7.38 3.36 -14.22
N SER A 192 6.45 3.38 -13.25
CA SER A 192 5.81 2.16 -12.76
C SER A 192 4.97 1.49 -13.84
N ILE A 193 4.22 2.27 -14.64
CA ILE A 193 3.46 1.74 -15.78
C ILE A 193 4.39 1.10 -16.81
N ALA A 194 5.49 1.75 -17.15
CA ALA A 194 6.45 1.23 -18.13
C ALA A 194 7.19 -0.03 -17.66
N SER A 195 7.29 -0.25 -16.34
CA SER A 195 8.06 -1.35 -15.75
C SER A 195 7.21 -2.58 -15.42
N ILE A 196 5.93 -2.41 -15.05
CA ILE A 196 5.10 -3.49 -14.49
C ILE A 196 4.82 -4.62 -15.50
N ASP A 197 4.88 -4.35 -16.80
CA ASP A 197 4.67 -5.34 -17.85
C ASP A 197 5.82 -6.35 -17.97
N ILE A 198 6.99 -6.05 -17.44
CA ILE A 198 8.18 -6.89 -17.56
C ILE A 198 7.94 -8.27 -16.93
N PRO A 199 7.57 -8.40 -15.65
CA PRO A 199 7.31 -9.69 -15.01
C PRO A 199 6.03 -10.38 -15.53
N MET A 200 5.10 -9.65 -16.15
CA MET A 200 3.87 -10.21 -16.68
C MET A 200 4.10 -11.23 -17.79
N LYS A 201 5.20 -11.11 -18.53
CA LYS A 201 5.56 -12.03 -19.61
C LYS A 201 5.93 -13.42 -19.09
N ASP A 202 6.39 -13.52 -17.86
CA ASP A 202 6.82 -14.78 -17.25
C ASP A 202 5.64 -15.65 -16.77
N TYR A 203 4.39 -15.13 -16.85
CA TYR A 203 3.17 -15.92 -16.61
C TYR A 203 2.71 -16.74 -17.83
N GLY A 204 3.27 -16.53 -18.99
CA GLY A 204 2.94 -17.29 -20.19
C GLY A 204 3.60 -18.67 -20.20
N PRO A 205 2.96 -19.66 -20.90
CA PRO A 205 1.67 -19.58 -21.60
C PRO A 205 0.46 -19.93 -20.72
N ASP A 206 0.67 -20.49 -19.52
CA ASP A 206 -0.35 -21.17 -18.72
C ASP A 206 -0.64 -20.50 -17.35
N GLY A 207 -0.02 -19.36 -17.07
CA GLY A 207 -0.18 -18.64 -15.81
C GLY A 207 0.78 -19.08 -14.69
N ALA A 208 1.68 -20.03 -14.94
CA ALA A 208 2.71 -20.41 -13.98
C ALA A 208 3.73 -19.27 -13.77
N PHE A 209 4.45 -19.32 -12.65
CA PHE A 209 5.46 -18.33 -12.33
C PHE A 209 6.74 -18.99 -11.83
N ALA A 210 7.88 -18.62 -12.39
CA ALA A 210 9.16 -19.31 -12.19
C ALA A 210 9.64 -19.36 -10.73
N GLU A 211 9.26 -18.38 -9.89
CA GLU A 211 9.62 -18.35 -8.47
C GLU A 211 8.80 -19.31 -7.58
N GLY A 212 7.83 -20.04 -8.16
CA GLY A 212 6.96 -20.96 -7.44
C GLY A 212 5.73 -20.29 -6.81
N TYR A 213 4.83 -21.11 -6.26
CA TYR A 213 3.47 -20.70 -5.91
C TYR A 213 3.39 -19.60 -4.84
N THR A 214 4.31 -19.57 -3.87
CA THR A 214 4.33 -18.56 -2.81
C THR A 214 4.58 -17.16 -3.37
N TYR A 215 5.59 -17.03 -4.23
CA TYR A 215 5.90 -15.77 -4.89
C TYR A 215 4.93 -15.46 -6.04
N TRP A 216 4.34 -16.48 -6.65
CA TRP A 216 3.21 -16.30 -7.56
C TRP A 216 2.05 -15.57 -6.85
N GLY A 217 1.62 -16.07 -5.69
CA GLY A 217 0.57 -15.42 -4.89
C GLY A 217 0.96 -13.99 -4.45
N TYR A 218 2.19 -13.82 -3.98
CA TYR A 218 2.69 -12.52 -3.51
C TYR A 218 2.76 -11.49 -4.64
N GLY A 219 3.46 -11.80 -5.72
CA GLY A 219 3.61 -10.90 -6.88
C GLY A 219 2.28 -10.61 -7.57
N THR A 220 1.45 -11.65 -7.79
CA THR A 220 0.13 -11.51 -8.44
C THR A 220 -0.81 -10.62 -7.63
N THR A 221 -0.81 -10.73 -6.31
CA THR A 221 -1.64 -9.88 -5.45
C THR A 221 -1.33 -8.40 -5.68
N PHE A 222 -0.06 -8.02 -5.63
CA PHE A 222 0.35 -6.63 -5.88
C PHE A 222 0.06 -6.20 -7.32
N ASN A 223 0.27 -7.09 -8.28
CA ASN A 223 -0.02 -6.81 -9.67
C ASN A 223 -1.51 -6.55 -9.93
N VAL A 224 -2.41 -7.36 -9.35
CA VAL A 224 -3.86 -7.16 -9.44
C VAL A 224 -4.26 -5.82 -8.78
N MET A 225 -3.67 -5.47 -7.64
CA MET A 225 -3.89 -4.17 -7.01
C MET A 225 -3.43 -3.01 -7.90
N PHE A 226 -2.29 -3.16 -8.59
CA PHE A 226 -1.80 -2.19 -9.56
C PHE A 226 -2.79 -2.01 -10.73
N LEU A 227 -3.23 -3.10 -11.36
CA LEU A 227 -4.12 -3.09 -12.52
C LEU A 227 -5.52 -2.59 -12.19
N LYS A 228 -6.07 -2.95 -11.02
CA LYS A 228 -7.39 -2.46 -10.58
C LYS A 228 -7.44 -0.94 -10.58
N LYS A 229 -6.32 -0.28 -10.32
CA LYS A 229 -6.22 1.17 -10.26
C LYS A 229 -6.21 1.82 -11.64
N ASN A 230 -5.48 1.23 -12.60
CA ASN A 230 -5.33 1.82 -13.94
C ASN A 230 -6.64 1.92 -14.73
N LYS A 231 -7.61 1.04 -14.50
CA LYS A 231 -8.90 1.06 -15.24
C LYS A 231 -9.81 2.26 -14.91
N LYS A 232 -9.55 3.01 -13.83
CA LYS A 232 -10.44 4.10 -13.38
C LYS A 232 -9.74 5.47 -13.27
N VAL A 233 -8.44 5.53 -13.48
CA VAL A 233 -7.62 6.76 -13.33
C VAL A 233 -7.07 7.25 -14.67
N PHE A 234 -6.97 6.42 -15.69
CA PHE A 234 -6.51 6.74 -17.04
C PHE A 234 -7.53 6.30 -18.10
#